data_cbd8316addf791164de2a55b7749b05a
#
_entry.id   cbd8316addf791164de2a55b7749b05a
#
_cell.length_a   1.000
_cell.length_b   1.000
_cell.length_c   1.000
_cell.angle_alpha   90.00
_cell.angle_beta   90.00
_cell.angle_gamma   90.00
#
_symmetry.space_group_name_H-M   'P 1'
#
loop_
_entity.id
_entity.type
_entity.pdbx_description
1 polymer ?
#
loop_
_entity_poly.entity_id
_entity_poly.type
_entity_poly.pdbx_seq_one_letter_code
_entity_poly.pdbx_strand_id
1 'polypeptide(L)'
;MSEKIPVAVIGVGEHGRKHASQFREVEGAQLVGIYDLRAERVREVAAELGVRAFANLDEALGAVAAVSVVIPTTDHAAVARQAFARGVDVLLEKPITRTVEEADDLIARAAAGGRILQVGHLERFNPGVVAAKAVTRGPLFFEIHRLGVFSARSLDVDVVFDLMIHDLDLVLWMVNAPVADVRAVGLPVLSDKVDIANARVEFENGTVANLTASRVSTERVRKFRYFQPHEYVSIDFTRRDVLVLSVDHEGEVPRISFRKLETEPREPLRAELEAFIESVRTRRAPLVGGAEGRQALALAECVMTRIEEHAALVNVPLSRPVGRSGEL
;
A
#
# COMPACT_ATOMS: atom_id res chain seq x y z
N MET A 1 -7.09 -10.03 -31.83
CA MET A 1 -6.41 -10.01 -30.52
C MET A 1 -5.82 -8.62 -30.36
N SER A 2 -6.13 -7.90 -29.29
CA SER A 2 -5.50 -6.59 -29.02
C SER A 2 -4.00 -6.78 -28.82
N GLU A 3 -3.20 -5.84 -29.31
CA GLU A 3 -1.75 -5.85 -29.14
C GLU A 3 -1.41 -5.82 -27.63
N LYS A 4 -0.48 -6.69 -27.21
CA LYS A 4 -0.05 -6.73 -25.83
C LYS A 4 0.81 -5.51 -25.49
N ILE A 5 0.59 -4.94 -24.31
CA ILE A 5 1.36 -3.79 -23.80
C ILE A 5 2.73 -4.30 -23.34
N PRO A 6 3.84 -3.81 -23.93
CA PRO A 6 5.18 -4.16 -23.48
C PRO A 6 5.46 -3.51 -22.11
N VAL A 7 5.82 -4.32 -21.12
CA VAL A 7 6.10 -3.89 -19.75
C VAL A 7 7.48 -4.35 -19.29
N ALA A 8 8.07 -3.58 -18.35
CA ALA A 8 9.26 -4.00 -17.61
C ALA A 8 9.03 -3.83 -16.11
N VAL A 9 9.81 -4.55 -15.31
CA VAL A 9 9.87 -4.36 -13.86
C VAL A 9 11.22 -3.78 -13.48
N ILE A 10 11.19 -2.68 -12.76
CA ILE A 10 12.34 -1.96 -12.25
C ILE A 10 12.48 -2.24 -10.76
N GLY A 11 13.60 -2.88 -10.38
CA GLY A 11 13.78 -3.45 -9.05
C GLY A 11 13.27 -4.89 -8.99
N VAL A 12 14.19 -5.86 -8.81
CA VAL A 12 13.85 -7.30 -8.75
C VAL A 12 14.32 -7.95 -7.45
N GLY A 13 14.13 -7.22 -6.36
CA GLY A 13 14.15 -7.78 -5.01
C GLY A 13 13.07 -8.85 -4.83
N GLU A 14 12.77 -9.22 -3.61
CA GLU A 14 11.75 -10.25 -3.34
C GLU A 14 10.37 -9.87 -3.91
N HIS A 15 9.96 -8.61 -3.72
CA HIS A 15 8.65 -8.14 -4.17
C HIS A 15 8.60 -7.92 -5.68
N GLY A 16 9.63 -7.27 -6.27
CA GLY A 16 9.67 -7.05 -7.71
C GLY A 16 9.78 -8.34 -8.53
N ARG A 17 10.44 -9.39 -8.00
CA ARG A 17 10.40 -10.72 -8.61
C ARG A 17 8.98 -11.28 -8.69
N LYS A 18 8.13 -11.04 -7.67
CA LYS A 18 6.72 -11.42 -7.69
C LYS A 18 5.96 -10.65 -8.77
N HIS A 19 6.17 -9.32 -8.89
CA HIS A 19 5.61 -8.51 -9.97
C HIS A 19 5.99 -9.07 -11.34
N ALA A 20 7.27 -9.33 -11.58
CA ALA A 20 7.76 -9.88 -12.85
C ALA A 20 7.15 -11.26 -13.14
N SER A 21 7.06 -12.14 -12.15
CA SER A 21 6.41 -13.44 -12.29
C SER A 21 4.92 -13.32 -12.65
N GLN A 22 4.19 -12.44 -11.96
CA GLN A 22 2.75 -12.24 -12.20
C GLN A 22 2.46 -11.57 -13.55
N PHE A 23 3.29 -10.62 -14.02
CA PHE A 23 3.10 -10.02 -15.34
C PHE A 23 3.13 -11.02 -16.51
N ARG A 24 3.79 -12.16 -16.36
CA ARG A 24 3.76 -13.23 -17.38
C ARG A 24 2.38 -13.83 -17.55
N GLU A 25 1.56 -13.78 -16.51
CA GLU A 25 0.22 -14.34 -16.44
C GLU A 25 -0.89 -13.30 -16.70
N VAL A 26 -0.55 -12.01 -16.72
CA VAL A 26 -1.51 -10.92 -16.95
C VAL A 26 -1.89 -10.85 -18.41
N GLU A 27 -3.18 -11.02 -18.70
CA GLU A 27 -3.71 -10.88 -20.06
C GLU A 27 -3.53 -9.43 -20.55
N GLY A 28 -3.09 -9.27 -21.79
CA GLY A 28 -2.85 -7.95 -22.37
C GLY A 28 -1.49 -7.33 -22.02
N ALA A 29 -0.68 -7.94 -21.15
CA ALA A 29 0.70 -7.53 -20.90
C ALA A 29 1.70 -8.44 -21.63
N GLN A 30 2.85 -7.88 -21.98
CA GLN A 30 4.04 -8.61 -22.42
C GLN A 30 5.22 -8.17 -21.53
N LEU A 31 5.64 -9.03 -20.59
CA LEU A 31 6.88 -8.78 -19.85
C LEU A 31 8.07 -8.88 -20.81
N VAL A 32 8.65 -7.74 -21.19
CA VAL A 32 9.80 -7.65 -22.10
C VAL A 32 11.09 -7.93 -21.37
N GLY A 33 11.24 -7.41 -20.14
CA GLY A 33 12.45 -7.58 -19.37
C GLY A 33 12.39 -6.93 -18.00
N ILE A 34 13.52 -6.98 -17.32
CA ILE A 34 13.69 -6.51 -15.95
C ILE A 34 14.99 -5.72 -15.80
N TYR A 35 15.02 -4.83 -14.80
CA TYR A 35 16.20 -4.07 -14.42
C TYR A 35 16.33 -3.96 -12.88
N ASP A 36 17.55 -4.02 -12.37
CA ASP A 36 17.91 -3.72 -10.97
C ASP A 36 19.36 -3.18 -10.99
N LEU A 37 19.72 -2.38 -10.00
CA LEU A 37 21.10 -1.90 -9.85
C LEU A 37 22.10 -3.05 -9.61
N ARG A 38 21.66 -4.17 -9.05
CA ARG A 38 22.46 -5.36 -8.80
C ARG A 38 22.45 -6.28 -10.03
N ALA A 39 23.46 -6.15 -10.88
CA ALA A 39 23.54 -6.86 -12.15
C ALA A 39 23.46 -8.40 -12.02
N GLU A 40 23.99 -8.98 -10.93
CA GLU A 40 23.87 -10.43 -10.66
C GLU A 40 22.44 -10.84 -10.42
N ARG A 41 21.70 -10.05 -9.63
CA ARG A 41 20.29 -10.30 -9.35
C ARG A 41 19.42 -10.21 -10.61
N VAL A 42 19.70 -9.24 -11.47
CA VAL A 42 19.00 -9.13 -12.78
C VAL A 42 19.23 -10.39 -13.60
N ARG A 43 20.49 -10.85 -13.73
CA ARG A 43 20.81 -12.03 -14.51
C ARG A 43 20.13 -13.30 -13.98
N GLU A 44 20.15 -13.49 -12.66
CA GLU A 44 19.50 -14.62 -12.01
C GLU A 44 18.00 -14.66 -12.31
N VAL A 45 17.30 -13.56 -12.01
CA VAL A 45 15.83 -13.48 -12.18
C VAL A 45 15.43 -13.48 -13.65
N ALA A 46 16.20 -12.85 -14.53
CA ALA A 46 15.94 -12.87 -15.98
C ALA A 46 16.06 -14.27 -16.57
N ALA A 47 17.09 -15.03 -16.15
CA ALA A 47 17.24 -16.43 -16.58
C ALA A 47 16.11 -17.31 -16.06
N GLU A 48 15.70 -17.15 -14.79
CA GLU A 48 14.57 -17.87 -14.20
C GLU A 48 13.27 -17.62 -14.96
N LEU A 49 12.99 -16.37 -15.30
CA LEU A 49 11.74 -15.95 -15.94
C LEU A 49 11.79 -16.05 -17.47
N GLY A 50 12.95 -16.28 -18.08
CA GLY A 50 13.09 -16.32 -19.54
C GLY A 50 12.84 -14.96 -20.21
N VAL A 51 13.26 -13.84 -19.56
CA VAL A 51 13.05 -12.48 -20.05
C VAL A 51 14.37 -11.74 -20.19
N ARG A 52 14.33 -10.58 -20.85
CA ARG A 52 15.53 -9.76 -21.07
C ARG A 52 16.04 -9.15 -19.75
N ALA A 53 17.35 -9.23 -19.51
CA ALA A 53 18.07 -8.44 -18.53
C ALA A 53 18.50 -7.12 -19.18
N PHE A 54 17.92 -5.98 -18.78
CA PHE A 54 18.35 -4.68 -19.25
C PHE A 54 19.63 -4.24 -18.57
N ALA A 55 20.55 -3.63 -19.34
CA ALA A 55 21.84 -3.19 -18.84
C ALA A 55 21.74 -1.90 -17.98
N ASN A 56 20.75 -1.05 -18.26
CA ASN A 56 20.50 0.18 -17.55
C ASN A 56 19.02 0.59 -17.65
N LEU A 57 18.64 1.59 -16.84
CA LEU A 57 17.26 2.11 -16.79
C LEU A 57 16.82 2.71 -18.14
N ASP A 58 17.72 3.42 -18.83
CA ASP A 58 17.41 4.07 -20.11
C ASP A 58 17.02 3.05 -21.18
N GLU A 59 17.73 1.94 -21.24
CA GLU A 59 17.42 0.83 -22.13
C GLU A 59 16.06 0.20 -21.80
N ALA A 60 15.76 0.01 -20.51
CA ALA A 60 14.50 -0.53 -20.07
C ALA A 60 13.33 0.39 -20.45
N LEU A 61 13.44 1.69 -20.15
CA LEU A 61 12.41 2.68 -20.44
C LEU A 61 12.22 2.91 -21.96
N GLY A 62 13.28 2.73 -22.76
CA GLY A 62 13.19 2.85 -24.22
C GLY A 62 12.54 1.66 -24.92
N ALA A 63 12.35 0.53 -24.22
CA ALA A 63 11.85 -0.72 -24.80
C ALA A 63 10.38 -1.02 -24.47
N VAL A 64 9.72 -0.21 -23.62
CA VAL A 64 8.41 -0.53 -23.07
C VAL A 64 7.44 0.66 -23.10
N ALA A 65 6.14 0.35 -22.99
CA ALA A 65 5.09 1.36 -22.86
C ALA A 65 4.72 1.62 -21.38
N ALA A 66 5.00 0.67 -20.50
CA ALA A 66 4.69 0.79 -19.08
C ALA A 66 5.73 0.07 -18.21
N VAL A 67 5.91 0.55 -16.98
CA VAL A 67 6.81 -0.05 -16.00
C VAL A 67 6.14 -0.24 -14.64
N SER A 68 6.55 -1.30 -13.95
CA SER A 68 6.30 -1.46 -12.52
C SER A 68 7.59 -1.17 -11.76
N VAL A 69 7.56 -0.16 -10.89
CA VAL A 69 8.71 0.34 -10.13
C VAL A 69 8.63 -0.19 -8.70
N VAL A 70 9.51 -1.12 -8.37
CA VAL A 70 9.54 -1.85 -7.09
C VAL A 70 10.94 -1.75 -6.47
N ILE A 71 11.32 -0.54 -6.15
CA ILE A 71 12.64 -0.15 -5.62
C ILE A 71 12.47 0.53 -4.25
N PRO A 72 13.53 0.90 -3.54
CA PRO A 72 13.40 1.72 -2.34
C PRO A 72 12.69 3.05 -2.62
N THR A 73 11.84 3.48 -1.68
CA THR A 73 11.03 4.71 -1.80
C THR A 73 11.88 5.96 -2.10
N THR A 74 13.13 5.98 -1.63
CA THR A 74 14.10 7.06 -1.87
C THR A 74 14.33 7.35 -3.35
N ASP A 75 14.16 6.35 -4.21
CA ASP A 75 14.45 6.44 -5.64
C ASP A 75 13.19 6.52 -6.51
N HIS A 76 12.00 6.39 -5.90
CA HIS A 76 10.71 6.38 -6.59
C HIS A 76 10.54 7.61 -7.47
N ALA A 77 10.70 8.81 -6.91
CA ALA A 77 10.49 10.06 -7.63
C ALA A 77 11.45 10.21 -8.82
N ALA A 78 12.71 9.84 -8.64
CA ALA A 78 13.72 9.96 -9.70
C ALA A 78 13.42 9.03 -10.88
N VAL A 79 13.06 7.79 -10.63
CA VAL A 79 12.75 6.79 -11.66
C VAL A 79 11.43 7.11 -12.37
N ALA A 80 10.39 7.49 -11.62
CA ALA A 80 9.09 7.85 -12.20
C ALA A 80 9.18 9.11 -13.10
N ARG A 81 9.96 10.14 -12.71
CA ARG A 81 10.25 11.31 -13.56
C ARG A 81 10.88 10.91 -14.90
N GLN A 82 11.86 10.01 -14.86
CA GLN A 82 12.52 9.52 -16.08
C GLN A 82 11.55 8.73 -16.98
N ALA A 83 10.68 7.92 -16.38
CA ALA A 83 9.66 7.18 -17.11
C ALA A 83 8.66 8.13 -17.81
N PHE A 84 8.11 9.11 -17.08
CA PHE A 84 7.18 10.10 -17.65
C PHE A 84 7.82 10.94 -18.76
N ALA A 85 9.09 11.35 -18.61
CA ALA A 85 9.80 12.10 -19.62
C ALA A 85 9.97 11.31 -20.95
N ARG A 86 9.89 9.97 -20.89
CA ARG A 86 9.92 9.08 -22.07
C ARG A 86 8.54 8.62 -22.52
N GLY A 87 7.47 9.14 -21.93
CA GLY A 87 6.11 8.75 -22.27
C GLY A 87 5.71 7.36 -21.78
N VAL A 88 6.38 6.83 -20.75
CA VAL A 88 6.13 5.51 -20.16
C VAL A 88 5.16 5.65 -18.98
N ASP A 89 4.15 4.80 -18.93
CA ASP A 89 3.19 4.71 -17.84
C ASP A 89 3.79 3.96 -16.63
N VAL A 90 3.38 4.31 -15.41
CA VAL A 90 4.04 3.85 -14.19
C VAL A 90 3.04 3.25 -13.20
N LEU A 91 3.31 2.00 -12.76
CA LEU A 91 2.86 1.46 -11.48
C LEU A 91 4.00 1.64 -10.49
N LEU A 92 3.78 2.40 -9.43
CA LEU A 92 4.78 2.76 -8.44
C LEU A 92 4.41 2.15 -7.09
N GLU A 93 5.34 1.41 -6.45
CA GLU A 93 5.10 0.84 -5.13
C GLU A 93 4.86 1.91 -4.06
N LYS A 94 4.19 1.47 -2.99
CA LYS A 94 3.92 2.31 -1.82
C LYS A 94 5.18 2.44 -0.91
N PRO A 95 5.34 3.54 -0.18
CA PRO A 95 4.67 4.84 -0.36
C PRO A 95 4.99 5.45 -1.72
N ILE A 96 4.08 6.24 -2.27
CA ILE A 96 4.27 6.85 -3.61
C ILE A 96 5.62 7.56 -3.75
N THR A 97 6.03 8.31 -2.72
CA THR A 97 7.29 9.04 -2.64
C THR A 97 7.73 9.19 -1.18
N ARG A 98 8.85 9.87 -0.94
CA ARG A 98 9.33 10.20 0.40
C ARG A 98 8.56 11.35 1.05
N THR A 99 8.11 12.32 0.25
CA THR A 99 7.40 13.51 0.71
C THR A 99 6.19 13.81 -0.17
N VAL A 100 5.24 14.55 0.38
CA VAL A 100 4.03 14.98 -0.34
C VAL A 100 4.38 15.87 -1.54
N GLU A 101 5.41 16.71 -1.45
CA GLU A 101 5.85 17.57 -2.54
C GLU A 101 6.39 16.77 -3.73
N GLU A 102 7.12 15.68 -3.46
CA GLU A 102 7.56 14.76 -4.52
C GLU A 102 6.37 14.08 -5.19
N ALA A 103 5.33 13.71 -4.42
CA ALA A 103 4.11 13.12 -4.94
C ALA A 103 3.34 14.12 -5.82
N ASP A 104 3.23 15.37 -5.39
CA ASP A 104 2.59 16.46 -6.15
C ASP A 104 3.29 16.70 -7.50
N ASP A 105 4.63 16.69 -7.52
CA ASP A 105 5.41 16.78 -8.75
C ASP A 105 5.16 15.61 -9.70
N LEU A 106 5.13 14.37 -9.18
CA LEU A 106 4.84 13.20 -10.02
C LEU A 106 3.43 13.22 -10.59
N ILE A 107 2.43 13.61 -9.81
CA ILE A 107 1.04 13.75 -10.24
C ILE A 107 0.93 14.79 -11.37
N ALA A 108 1.57 15.94 -11.19
CA ALA A 108 1.57 17.02 -12.19
C ALA A 108 2.24 16.56 -13.49
N ARG A 109 3.38 15.85 -13.43
CA ARG A 109 4.08 15.33 -14.61
C ARG A 109 3.27 14.25 -15.33
N ALA A 110 2.68 13.33 -14.59
CA ALA A 110 1.81 12.29 -15.17
C ALA A 110 0.63 12.94 -15.92
N ALA A 111 -0.04 13.91 -15.31
CA ALA A 111 -1.14 14.64 -15.91
C ALA A 111 -0.71 15.43 -17.17
N ALA A 112 0.39 16.18 -17.10
CA ALA A 112 0.91 16.96 -18.21
C ALA A 112 1.32 16.10 -19.41
N GLY A 113 1.87 14.90 -19.15
CA GLY A 113 2.25 13.94 -20.19
C GLY A 113 1.11 13.03 -20.65
N GLY A 114 -0.09 13.12 -20.05
CA GLY A 114 -1.17 12.16 -20.27
C GLY A 114 -0.78 10.73 -19.89
N ARG A 115 0.06 10.56 -18.86
CA ARG A 115 0.55 9.25 -18.40
C ARG A 115 -0.29 8.69 -17.26
N ILE A 116 -0.38 7.36 -17.21
CA ILE A 116 -0.97 6.66 -16.09
C ILE A 116 0.05 6.59 -14.95
N LEU A 117 -0.37 7.02 -13.76
CA LEU A 117 0.32 6.80 -12.49
C LEU A 117 -0.62 6.01 -11.59
N GLN A 118 -0.31 4.74 -11.39
CA GLN A 118 -0.97 3.89 -10.39
C GLN A 118 -0.03 3.69 -9.21
N VAL A 119 -0.57 3.64 -7.99
CA VAL A 119 0.20 3.41 -6.77
C VAL A 119 -0.13 2.05 -6.18
N GLY A 120 0.89 1.34 -5.71
CA GLY A 120 0.83 -0.04 -5.23
C GLY A 120 0.15 -0.22 -3.86
N HIS A 121 -1.05 0.33 -3.66
CA HIS A 121 -1.88 0.01 -2.50
C HIS A 121 -2.66 -1.28 -2.72
N LEU A 122 -1.94 -2.37 -2.72
CA LEU A 122 -2.35 -3.73 -3.01
C LEU A 122 -3.65 -4.16 -2.30
N GLU A 123 -3.86 -3.71 -1.06
CA GLU A 123 -5.01 -4.14 -0.25
C GLU A 123 -6.36 -3.67 -0.84
N ARG A 124 -6.40 -2.64 -1.68
CA ARG A 124 -7.62 -2.26 -2.42
C ARG A 124 -8.07 -3.29 -3.45
N PHE A 125 -7.17 -4.18 -3.87
CA PHE A 125 -7.42 -5.30 -4.80
C PHE A 125 -7.64 -6.63 -4.06
N ASN A 126 -7.56 -6.63 -2.74
CA ASN A 126 -7.83 -7.81 -1.94
C ASN A 126 -9.31 -8.18 -2.03
N PRO A 127 -9.65 -9.44 -2.43
CA PRO A 127 -11.05 -9.86 -2.61
C PRO A 127 -11.93 -9.62 -1.40
N GLY A 128 -11.38 -9.81 -0.18
CA GLY A 128 -12.10 -9.53 1.06
C GLY A 128 -12.41 -8.05 1.24
N VAL A 129 -11.47 -7.17 0.90
CA VAL A 129 -11.66 -5.71 0.96
C VAL A 129 -12.67 -5.25 -0.08
N VAL A 130 -12.60 -5.78 -1.30
CA VAL A 130 -13.57 -5.49 -2.38
C VAL A 130 -14.98 -5.90 -1.96
N ALA A 131 -15.15 -7.11 -1.42
CA ALA A 131 -16.44 -7.61 -0.92
C ALA A 131 -16.97 -6.76 0.24
N ALA A 132 -16.11 -6.38 1.19
CA ALA A 132 -16.49 -5.50 2.31
C ALA A 132 -16.88 -4.10 1.82
N LYS A 133 -16.15 -3.52 0.86
CA LYS A 133 -16.46 -2.21 0.28
C LYS A 133 -17.85 -2.20 -0.37
N ALA A 134 -18.25 -3.29 -1.02
CA ALA A 134 -19.57 -3.40 -1.66
C ALA A 134 -20.73 -3.33 -0.66
N VAL A 135 -20.51 -3.67 0.61
CA VAL A 135 -21.52 -3.61 1.69
C VAL A 135 -21.32 -2.41 2.63
N THR A 136 -20.31 -1.58 2.41
CA THR A 136 -20.03 -0.39 3.23
C THR A 136 -21.06 0.71 2.97
N ARG A 137 -21.73 1.15 4.05
CA ARG A 137 -22.81 2.16 4.00
C ARG A 137 -22.67 3.15 5.17
N GLY A 138 -21.81 4.14 5.03
CA GLY A 138 -21.59 5.16 6.07
C GLY A 138 -21.02 4.57 7.36
N PRO A 139 -19.80 4.01 7.33
CA PRO A 139 -19.14 3.47 8.51
C PRO A 139 -18.87 4.61 9.51
N LEU A 140 -19.09 4.33 10.80
CA LEU A 140 -18.93 5.31 11.87
C LEU A 140 -17.70 5.08 12.73
N PHE A 141 -17.27 3.82 12.84
CA PHE A 141 -16.13 3.47 13.67
C PHE A 141 -15.33 2.33 13.05
N PHE A 142 -13.98 2.49 13.06
CA PHE A 142 -13.04 1.46 12.63
C PHE A 142 -12.15 1.03 13.78
N GLU A 143 -11.89 -0.27 13.86
CA GLU A 143 -10.92 -0.87 14.77
C GLU A 143 -10.00 -1.80 13.97
N ILE A 144 -8.73 -1.40 13.84
CA ILE A 144 -7.79 -2.02 12.90
C ILE A 144 -6.53 -2.45 13.64
N HIS A 145 -6.12 -3.71 13.42
CA HIS A 145 -4.91 -4.27 13.99
C HIS A 145 -4.06 -4.93 12.90
N ARG A 146 -2.86 -4.41 12.69
CA ARG A 146 -1.84 -4.98 11.82
C ARG A 146 -0.59 -5.29 12.64
N LEU A 147 -0.61 -6.45 13.28
CA LEU A 147 0.42 -6.89 14.19
C LEU A 147 1.27 -7.98 13.53
N GLY A 148 2.57 -7.83 13.57
CA GLY A 148 3.54 -8.78 13.03
C GLY A 148 4.52 -9.26 14.10
N VAL A 149 4.96 -10.51 13.96
CA VAL A 149 6.11 -11.03 14.70
C VAL A 149 7.38 -10.37 14.18
N PHE A 150 8.31 -10.11 15.05
CA PHE A 150 9.59 -9.48 14.69
C PHE A 150 10.27 -10.22 13.53
N SER A 151 10.77 -9.43 12.59
CA SER A 151 11.57 -9.88 11.47
C SER A 151 12.68 -8.86 11.24
N ALA A 152 13.88 -9.32 10.92
CA ALA A 152 15.02 -8.45 10.61
C ALA A 152 14.87 -7.65 9.29
N ARG A 153 13.68 -7.68 8.68
CA ARG A 153 13.36 -6.94 7.45
C ARG A 153 12.76 -5.59 7.80
N SER A 154 13.00 -4.59 6.94
CA SER A 154 12.40 -3.25 7.01
C SER A 154 12.63 -2.54 8.35
N LEU A 155 13.78 -2.77 9.00
CA LEU A 155 14.13 -2.09 10.26
C LEU A 155 14.62 -0.66 10.04
N ASP A 156 14.83 -0.28 8.82
CA ASP A 156 15.21 1.06 8.34
C ASP A 156 14.03 2.00 8.12
N VAL A 157 12.80 1.48 8.17
CA VAL A 157 11.57 2.23 7.92
C VAL A 157 10.64 2.16 9.14
N ASP A 158 9.98 3.27 9.48
CA ASP A 158 8.98 3.31 10.55
C ASP A 158 7.75 2.46 10.21
N VAL A 159 7.18 1.79 11.22
CA VAL A 159 6.01 0.90 11.06
C VAL A 159 4.80 1.61 10.44
N VAL A 160 4.74 2.95 10.54
CA VAL A 160 3.68 3.77 9.93
C VAL A 160 3.76 3.68 8.41
N PHE A 161 4.92 3.90 7.81
CA PHE A 161 5.11 3.84 6.35
C PHE A 161 5.20 2.41 5.80
N ASP A 162 5.66 1.45 6.65
CA ASP A 162 5.75 0.06 6.20
C ASP A 162 4.40 -0.67 6.27
N LEU A 163 3.72 -0.58 7.41
CA LEU A 163 2.52 -1.36 7.72
C LEU A 163 1.23 -0.52 7.79
N MET A 164 1.22 0.56 8.59
CA MET A 164 -0.01 1.31 8.86
C MET A 164 -0.57 2.00 7.61
N ILE A 165 0.28 2.41 6.69
CA ILE A 165 -0.12 3.12 5.45
C ILE A 165 -1.13 2.33 4.61
N HIS A 166 -1.10 1.00 4.64
CA HIS A 166 -2.09 0.17 3.96
C HIS A 166 -3.48 0.34 4.57
N ASP A 167 -3.56 0.44 5.89
CA ASP A 167 -4.81 0.58 6.61
C ASP A 167 -5.32 2.03 6.56
N LEU A 168 -4.40 3.01 6.57
CA LEU A 168 -4.73 4.43 6.36
C LEU A 168 -5.36 4.64 4.98
N ASP A 169 -4.78 4.05 3.94
CA ASP A 169 -5.33 4.08 2.58
C ASP A 169 -6.74 3.48 2.51
N LEU A 170 -6.96 2.32 3.12
CA LEU A 170 -8.28 1.68 3.14
C LEU A 170 -9.32 2.51 3.89
N VAL A 171 -8.95 3.11 5.03
CA VAL A 171 -9.86 3.96 5.80
C VAL A 171 -10.25 5.20 5.00
N LEU A 172 -9.26 5.90 4.39
CA LEU A 172 -9.52 7.04 3.51
C LEU A 172 -10.51 6.69 2.38
N TRP A 173 -10.29 5.56 1.74
CA TRP A 173 -11.16 5.08 0.66
C TRP A 173 -12.56 4.71 1.13
N MET A 174 -12.69 4.07 2.30
CA MET A 174 -13.99 3.63 2.83
C MET A 174 -14.81 4.77 3.37
N VAL A 175 -14.19 5.72 4.09
CA VAL A 175 -14.85 6.88 4.70
C VAL A 175 -15.18 7.96 3.68
N ASN A 176 -14.25 8.23 2.75
CA ASN A 176 -14.39 9.23 1.70
C ASN A 176 -14.84 10.62 2.22
N ALA A 177 -14.20 11.09 3.31
CA ALA A 177 -14.40 12.40 3.91
C ALA A 177 -13.05 12.99 4.32
N PRO A 178 -12.94 14.33 4.48
CA PRO A 178 -11.74 14.97 4.99
C PRO A 178 -11.41 14.51 6.41
N VAL A 179 -10.10 14.43 6.72
CA VAL A 179 -9.61 14.19 8.07
C VAL A 179 -9.71 15.48 8.88
N ALA A 180 -10.34 15.41 10.06
CA ALA A 180 -10.54 16.52 10.98
C ALA A 180 -9.45 16.60 12.06
N ASP A 181 -9.08 15.47 12.67
CA ASP A 181 -8.04 15.41 13.72
C ASP A 181 -7.28 14.07 13.67
N VAL A 182 -6.04 14.10 14.11
CA VAL A 182 -5.17 12.92 14.26
C VAL A 182 -4.48 12.98 15.61
N ARG A 183 -4.58 11.89 16.37
CA ARG A 183 -3.80 11.65 17.59
C ARG A 183 -3.03 10.36 17.43
N ALA A 184 -1.76 10.36 17.78
CA ALA A 184 -0.96 9.17 17.65
C ALA A 184 0.11 9.05 18.74
N VAL A 185 0.49 7.80 19.01
CA VAL A 185 1.61 7.43 19.85
C VAL A 185 2.39 6.33 19.13
N GLY A 186 3.71 6.39 19.26
CA GLY A 186 4.59 5.36 18.69
C GLY A 186 5.90 5.29 19.46
N LEU A 187 6.50 4.11 19.45
CA LEU A 187 7.71 3.83 20.21
C LEU A 187 8.69 3.00 19.41
N PRO A 188 10.00 3.29 19.47
CA PRO A 188 11.05 2.37 19.12
C PRO A 188 11.19 1.31 20.23
N VAL A 189 11.19 0.03 19.88
CA VAL A 189 11.29 -1.08 20.84
C VAL A 189 12.52 -1.94 20.56
N LEU A 190 12.70 -2.36 19.31
CA LEU A 190 13.79 -3.24 18.87
C LEU A 190 14.70 -2.59 17.82
N SER A 191 14.25 -1.55 17.16
CA SER A 191 15.03 -0.81 16.16
C SER A 191 15.17 0.68 16.58
N ASP A 192 15.87 1.47 15.75
CA ASP A 192 15.96 2.92 15.91
C ASP A 192 14.79 3.66 15.23
N LYS A 193 13.79 2.92 14.75
CA LYS A 193 12.58 3.42 14.14
C LYS A 193 11.38 3.13 15.02
N VAL A 194 10.25 3.74 14.72
CA VAL A 194 8.99 3.42 15.41
C VAL A 194 8.59 1.98 15.03
N ASP A 195 8.59 1.07 16.01
CA ASP A 195 8.30 -0.35 15.84
C ASP A 195 6.85 -0.71 16.16
N ILE A 196 6.19 0.14 16.96
CA ILE A 196 4.76 0.07 17.27
C ILE A 196 4.18 1.47 17.24
N ALA A 197 3.03 1.61 16.59
CA ALA A 197 2.26 2.85 16.53
C ALA A 197 0.78 2.58 16.73
N ASN A 198 0.12 3.47 17.46
CA ASN A 198 -1.33 3.56 17.55
C ASN A 198 -1.75 4.95 17.07
N ALA A 199 -2.74 5.01 16.19
CA ALA A 199 -3.31 6.25 15.70
C ALA A 199 -4.83 6.24 15.85
N ARG A 200 -5.38 7.40 16.24
CA ARG A 200 -6.80 7.71 16.19
C ARG A 200 -6.99 8.82 15.17
N VAL A 201 -7.77 8.54 14.14
CA VAL A 201 -8.11 9.47 13.04
C VAL A 201 -9.59 9.79 13.14
N GLU A 202 -9.92 11.07 13.19
CA GLU A 202 -11.30 11.59 13.19
C GLU A 202 -11.57 12.30 11.87
N PHE A 203 -12.74 12.06 11.29
CA PHE A 203 -13.16 12.63 10.02
C PHE A 203 -14.26 13.68 10.22
N GLU A 204 -14.35 14.65 9.31
CA GLU A 204 -15.37 15.73 9.38
C GLU A 204 -16.82 15.22 9.40
N ASN A 205 -17.08 14.03 8.85
CA ASN A 205 -18.38 13.38 8.87
C ASN A 205 -18.68 12.64 10.21
N GLY A 206 -17.79 12.76 11.20
CA GLY A 206 -17.93 12.12 12.51
C GLY A 206 -17.42 10.68 12.58
N THR A 207 -16.94 10.09 11.50
CA THR A 207 -16.31 8.77 11.51
C THR A 207 -15.00 8.82 12.27
N VAL A 208 -14.71 7.75 13.03
CA VAL A 208 -13.48 7.58 13.79
C VAL A 208 -12.81 6.27 13.43
N ALA A 209 -11.49 6.29 13.26
CA ALA A 209 -10.68 5.10 13.05
C ALA A 209 -9.58 4.99 14.10
N ASN A 210 -9.51 3.84 14.78
CA ASN A 210 -8.39 3.45 15.64
C ASN A 210 -7.55 2.40 14.93
N LEU A 211 -6.26 2.71 14.74
CA LEU A 211 -5.33 1.85 14.02
C LEU A 211 -4.15 1.50 14.92
N THR A 212 -3.78 0.22 14.97
CA THR A 212 -2.56 -0.23 15.63
C THR A 212 -1.71 -1.02 14.64
N ALA A 213 -0.50 -0.57 14.39
CA ALA A 213 0.49 -1.29 13.61
C ALA A 213 1.71 -1.61 14.48
N SER A 214 2.18 -2.85 14.43
CA SER A 214 3.33 -3.31 15.21
C SER A 214 4.10 -4.39 14.46
N ARG A 215 5.44 -4.32 14.56
CA ARG A 215 6.36 -5.39 14.13
C ARG A 215 6.99 -6.14 15.30
N VAL A 216 6.55 -5.83 16.53
CA VAL A 216 7.11 -6.38 17.78
C VAL A 216 6.06 -7.14 18.60
N SER A 217 5.15 -7.81 17.93
CA SER A 217 4.09 -8.61 18.57
C SER A 217 4.46 -10.08 18.65
N THR A 218 3.87 -10.80 19.61
CA THR A 218 4.05 -12.25 19.76
C THR A 218 3.22 -13.06 18.76
N GLU A 219 2.16 -12.44 18.22
CA GLU A 219 1.23 -13.06 17.28
C GLU A 219 1.09 -12.21 16.02
N ARG A 220 0.78 -12.89 14.91
CA ARG A 220 0.38 -12.20 13.69
C ARG A 220 -1.12 -11.98 13.68
N VAL A 221 -1.54 -10.72 13.75
CA VAL A 221 -2.94 -10.30 13.66
C VAL A 221 -3.07 -9.31 12.49
N ARG A 222 -3.98 -9.59 11.57
CA ARG A 222 -4.29 -8.69 10.47
C ARG A 222 -5.80 -8.60 10.34
N LYS A 223 -6.41 -7.71 11.12
CA LYS A 223 -7.87 -7.53 11.20
C LYS A 223 -8.24 -6.09 10.91
N PHE A 224 -9.19 -5.94 10.03
CA PHE A 224 -9.81 -4.67 9.68
C PHE A 224 -11.30 -4.77 9.96
N ARG A 225 -11.75 -4.08 11.00
CA ARG A 225 -13.13 -4.12 11.48
C ARG A 225 -13.74 -2.75 11.39
N TYR A 226 -15.02 -2.69 11.00
CA TYR A 226 -15.76 -1.46 11.07
C TYR A 226 -17.21 -1.68 11.45
N PHE A 227 -17.80 -0.63 12.01
CA PHE A 227 -19.15 -0.57 12.51
C PHE A 227 -19.91 0.51 11.74
N GLN A 228 -21.07 0.12 11.25
CA GLN A 228 -22.03 1.00 10.60
C GLN A 228 -23.41 0.74 11.22
N PRO A 229 -24.44 1.60 11.00
CA PRO A 229 -25.73 1.40 11.64
C PRO A 229 -26.26 -0.02 11.45
N HIS A 230 -26.50 -0.72 12.58
CA HIS A 230 -27.00 -2.10 12.66
C HIS A 230 -26.11 -3.20 12.08
N GLU A 231 -24.89 -2.88 11.67
CA GLU A 231 -23.97 -3.86 11.11
C GLU A 231 -22.54 -3.71 11.64
N TYR A 232 -21.91 -4.86 11.83
CA TYR A 232 -20.48 -5.00 12.08
C TYR A 232 -19.86 -5.81 10.95
N VAL A 233 -18.79 -5.30 10.36
CA VAL A 233 -18.05 -5.97 9.30
C VAL A 233 -16.62 -6.23 9.75
N SER A 234 -16.15 -7.46 9.58
CA SER A 234 -14.79 -7.88 9.95
C SER A 234 -14.09 -8.57 8.80
N ILE A 235 -12.98 -8.01 8.37
CA ILE A 235 -12.05 -8.61 7.41
C ILE A 235 -10.89 -9.22 8.21
N ASP A 236 -10.65 -10.51 8.05
CA ASP A 236 -9.45 -11.18 8.54
C ASP A 236 -8.54 -11.54 7.36
N PHE A 237 -7.47 -10.76 7.17
CA PHE A 237 -6.53 -10.96 6.06
C PHE A 237 -5.73 -12.27 6.18
N THR A 238 -5.57 -12.81 7.40
CA THR A 238 -4.86 -14.06 7.63
C THR A 238 -5.70 -15.25 7.22
N ARG A 239 -6.98 -15.22 7.56
CA ARG A 239 -7.96 -16.27 7.22
C ARG A 239 -8.56 -16.06 5.82
N ARG A 240 -8.37 -14.88 5.24
CA ARG A 240 -8.98 -14.46 3.96
C ARG A 240 -10.50 -14.58 3.98
N ASP A 241 -11.12 -14.16 5.08
CA ASP A 241 -12.56 -14.18 5.20
C ASP A 241 -13.13 -12.81 5.61
N VAL A 242 -14.41 -12.63 5.29
CA VAL A 242 -15.17 -11.42 5.64
C VAL A 242 -16.47 -11.86 6.29
N LEU A 243 -16.66 -11.41 7.52
CA LEU A 243 -17.84 -11.66 8.30
C LEU A 243 -18.67 -10.39 8.44
N VAL A 244 -19.95 -10.47 8.16
CA VAL A 244 -20.94 -9.41 8.46
C VAL A 244 -21.85 -9.94 9.55
N LEU A 245 -21.97 -9.18 10.63
CA LEU A 245 -22.96 -9.37 11.67
C LEU A 245 -23.98 -8.24 11.54
N SER A 246 -25.24 -8.58 11.45
CA SER A 246 -26.34 -7.61 11.41
C SER A 246 -27.45 -7.97 12.37
N VAL A 247 -28.20 -6.95 12.78
CA VAL A 247 -29.39 -7.14 13.64
C VAL A 247 -30.60 -6.80 12.80
N ASP A 248 -31.50 -7.80 12.68
CA ASP A 248 -32.81 -7.61 12.07
C ASP A 248 -33.84 -7.25 13.16
N HIS A 249 -34.52 -6.16 12.96
CA HIS A 249 -35.57 -5.64 13.85
C HIS A 249 -36.99 -5.90 13.33
N GLU A 250 -37.17 -6.69 12.27
CA GLU A 250 -38.46 -7.03 11.68
C GLU A 250 -39.23 -8.06 12.53
N GLY A 251 -39.38 -7.84 13.84
CA GLY A 251 -40.10 -8.77 14.72
C GLY A 251 -40.14 -8.28 16.16
N GLU A 252 -40.89 -8.99 17.02
CA GLU A 252 -40.98 -8.70 18.47
C GLU A 252 -39.63 -8.86 19.18
N VAL A 253 -38.73 -9.71 18.65
CA VAL A 253 -37.40 -9.95 19.19
C VAL A 253 -36.33 -9.71 18.12
N PRO A 254 -35.34 -8.86 18.38
CA PRO A 254 -34.22 -8.64 17.45
C PRO A 254 -33.49 -9.96 17.17
N ARG A 255 -33.22 -10.24 15.90
CA ARG A 255 -32.48 -11.43 15.47
C ARG A 255 -31.09 -11.05 14.99
N ILE A 256 -30.08 -11.67 15.58
CA ILE A 256 -28.70 -11.52 15.13
C ILE A 256 -28.48 -12.51 13.99
N SER A 257 -28.02 -12.00 12.85
CA SER A 257 -27.60 -12.79 11.70
C SER A 257 -26.10 -12.69 11.47
N PHE A 258 -25.50 -13.80 11.05
CA PHE A 258 -24.10 -13.88 10.67
C PHE A 258 -24.03 -14.29 9.20
N ARG A 259 -23.35 -13.48 8.40
CA ARG A 259 -23.16 -13.75 6.99
C ARG A 259 -21.67 -13.69 6.65
N LYS A 260 -21.12 -14.77 6.14
CA LYS A 260 -19.81 -14.76 5.50
C LYS A 260 -19.96 -14.26 4.07
N LEU A 261 -19.20 -13.24 3.67
CA LEU A 261 -19.23 -12.77 2.29
C LEU A 261 -18.43 -13.74 1.42
N GLU A 262 -18.98 -14.05 0.28
CA GLU A 262 -18.25 -14.77 -0.76
C GLU A 262 -17.18 -13.86 -1.35
N THR A 263 -16.00 -14.38 -1.55
CA THR A 263 -14.87 -13.68 -2.14
C THR A 263 -14.36 -14.48 -3.33
N GLU A 264 -14.11 -13.82 -4.44
CA GLU A 264 -13.47 -14.48 -5.56
C GLU A 264 -12.05 -14.92 -5.17
N PRO A 265 -11.62 -16.13 -5.52
CA PRO A 265 -10.27 -16.60 -5.24
C PRO A 265 -9.28 -15.96 -6.23
N ARG A 266 -9.02 -14.67 -6.09
CA ARG A 266 -8.12 -13.90 -6.94
C ARG A 266 -6.91 -13.44 -6.11
N GLU A 267 -5.74 -13.58 -6.69
CA GLU A 267 -4.51 -13.12 -6.05
C GLU A 267 -4.44 -11.59 -6.16
N PRO A 268 -4.29 -10.85 -5.03
CA PRO A 268 -4.38 -9.38 -5.03
C PRO A 268 -3.38 -8.70 -5.95
N LEU A 269 -2.11 -9.16 -5.99
CA LEU A 269 -1.09 -8.58 -6.85
C LEU A 269 -1.45 -8.75 -8.32
N ARG A 270 -1.97 -9.91 -8.70
CA ARG A 270 -2.43 -10.13 -10.07
C ARG A 270 -3.57 -9.17 -10.43
N ALA A 271 -4.55 -8.99 -9.54
CA ALA A 271 -5.66 -8.07 -9.75
C ALA A 271 -5.19 -6.62 -9.92
N GLU A 272 -4.20 -6.20 -9.13
CA GLU A 272 -3.57 -4.88 -9.23
C GLU A 272 -2.87 -4.67 -10.57
N LEU A 273 -2.06 -5.65 -11.03
CA LEU A 273 -1.36 -5.59 -12.30
C LEU A 273 -2.32 -5.59 -13.50
N GLU A 274 -3.38 -6.39 -13.45
CA GLU A 274 -4.43 -6.39 -14.47
C GLU A 274 -5.16 -5.05 -14.54
N ALA A 275 -5.48 -4.43 -13.38
CA ALA A 275 -6.07 -3.10 -13.31
C ALA A 275 -5.15 -2.02 -13.89
N PHE A 276 -3.84 -2.12 -13.63
CA PHE A 276 -2.86 -1.23 -14.23
C PHE A 276 -2.84 -1.34 -15.76
N ILE A 277 -2.75 -2.56 -16.30
CA ILE A 277 -2.76 -2.79 -17.75
C ILE A 277 -4.06 -2.32 -18.38
N GLU A 278 -5.20 -2.51 -17.71
CA GLU A 278 -6.48 -1.99 -18.19
C GLU A 278 -6.49 -0.45 -18.22
N SER A 279 -5.96 0.22 -17.20
CA SER A 279 -5.83 1.68 -17.16
C SER A 279 -4.91 2.19 -18.29
N VAL A 280 -3.78 1.52 -18.52
CA VAL A 280 -2.86 1.85 -19.63
C VAL A 280 -3.55 1.71 -20.99
N ARG A 281 -4.30 0.62 -21.19
CA ARG A 281 -4.99 0.32 -22.44
C ARG A 281 -6.13 1.30 -22.74
N THR A 282 -6.94 1.59 -21.72
CA THR A 282 -8.17 2.39 -21.88
C THR A 282 -7.97 3.87 -21.64
N ARG A 283 -6.79 4.25 -21.10
CA ARG A 283 -6.46 5.62 -20.63
C ARG A 283 -7.43 6.12 -19.55
N ARG A 284 -8.14 5.23 -18.86
CA ARG A 284 -8.97 5.57 -17.71
C ARG A 284 -8.12 5.69 -16.45
N ALA A 285 -8.53 6.58 -15.55
CA ALA A 285 -7.88 6.72 -14.25
C ALA A 285 -7.84 5.38 -13.51
N PRO A 286 -6.71 5.01 -12.89
CA PRO A 286 -6.61 3.81 -12.09
C PRO A 286 -7.43 3.93 -10.79
N LEU A 287 -7.81 2.79 -10.20
CA LEU A 287 -8.50 2.74 -8.91
C LEU A 287 -7.68 3.40 -7.79
N VAL A 288 -6.37 3.28 -7.87
CA VAL A 288 -5.41 3.87 -6.93
C VAL A 288 -4.45 4.72 -7.75
N GLY A 289 -4.80 5.96 -7.98
CA GLY A 289 -3.96 6.91 -8.69
C GLY A 289 -2.98 7.64 -7.77
N GLY A 290 -2.29 8.62 -8.35
CA GLY A 290 -1.37 9.46 -7.59
C GLY A 290 -2.06 10.23 -6.47
N ALA A 291 -3.31 10.67 -6.65
CA ALA A 291 -4.07 11.41 -5.64
C ALA A 291 -4.32 10.55 -4.38
N GLU A 292 -4.74 9.30 -4.55
CA GLU A 292 -4.97 8.36 -3.47
C GLU A 292 -3.64 8.04 -2.73
N GLY A 293 -2.57 7.75 -3.49
CA GLY A 293 -1.24 7.51 -2.91
C GLY A 293 -0.71 8.70 -2.12
N ARG A 294 -0.92 9.92 -2.64
CA ARG A 294 -0.58 11.17 -1.95
C ARG A 294 -1.36 11.36 -0.65
N GLN A 295 -2.67 11.08 -0.67
CA GLN A 295 -3.51 11.20 0.54
C GLN A 295 -3.07 10.23 1.63
N ALA A 296 -2.78 8.97 1.26
CA ALA A 296 -2.27 7.98 2.20
C ALA A 296 -0.91 8.38 2.78
N LEU A 297 0.00 8.93 1.96
CA LEU A 297 1.28 9.46 2.40
C LEU A 297 1.11 10.65 3.35
N ALA A 298 0.29 11.63 2.99
CA ALA A 298 0.05 12.83 3.81
C ALA A 298 -0.53 12.47 5.18
N LEU A 299 -1.46 11.49 5.24
CA LEU A 299 -1.99 11.02 6.52
C LEU A 299 -0.92 10.27 7.32
N ALA A 300 -0.07 9.47 6.68
CA ALA A 300 1.04 8.80 7.34
C ALA A 300 2.07 9.80 7.91
N GLU A 301 2.41 10.85 7.18
CA GLU A 301 3.26 11.96 7.67
C GLU A 301 2.61 12.68 8.86
N CYS A 302 1.31 12.95 8.80
CA CYS A 302 0.57 13.54 9.91
C CYS A 302 0.63 12.65 11.16
N VAL A 303 0.43 11.34 11.01
CA VAL A 303 0.58 10.36 12.12
C VAL A 303 1.98 10.41 12.70
N MET A 304 3.04 10.45 11.88
CA MET A 304 4.42 10.55 12.36
C MET A 304 4.67 11.85 13.13
N THR A 305 4.18 12.98 12.62
CA THR A 305 4.27 14.27 13.32
C THR A 305 3.63 14.21 14.71
N ARG A 306 2.43 13.60 14.82
CA ARG A 306 1.78 13.43 16.13
C ARG A 306 2.55 12.50 17.07
N ILE A 307 3.18 11.46 16.52
CA ILE A 307 4.06 10.59 17.30
C ILE A 307 5.27 11.37 17.84
N GLU A 308 5.90 12.19 17.01
CA GLU A 308 7.03 13.03 17.39
C GLU A 308 6.66 14.06 18.48
N GLU A 309 5.53 14.75 18.30
CA GLU A 309 4.98 15.68 19.29
C GLU A 309 4.72 15.00 20.65
N HIS A 310 4.10 13.81 20.62
CA HIS A 310 3.83 13.02 21.83
C HIS A 310 5.14 12.55 22.49
N ALA A 311 6.10 12.05 21.71
CA ALA A 311 7.39 11.60 22.21
C ALA A 311 8.17 12.72 22.89
N ALA A 312 8.14 13.93 22.32
CA ALA A 312 8.74 15.12 22.93
C ALA A 312 8.05 15.49 24.26
N LEU A 313 6.71 15.40 24.34
CA LEU A 313 5.95 15.69 25.55
C LEU A 313 6.31 14.76 26.71
N VAL A 314 6.53 13.47 26.42
CA VAL A 314 6.85 12.45 27.43
C VAL A 314 8.35 12.17 27.59
N ASN A 315 9.21 12.96 26.92
CA ASN A 315 10.67 12.84 26.93
C ASN A 315 11.19 11.44 26.50
N VAL A 316 10.53 10.81 25.52
CA VAL A 316 10.98 9.54 24.95
C VAL A 316 11.69 9.82 23.62
N PRO A 317 13.00 9.51 23.48
CA PRO A 317 13.69 9.67 22.21
C PRO A 317 13.18 8.65 21.19
N LEU A 318 12.79 9.11 20.00
CA LEU A 318 12.38 8.24 18.89
C LEU A 318 13.57 7.63 18.14
N SER A 319 14.77 8.19 18.32
CA SER A 319 16.03 7.60 17.87
C SER A 319 16.91 7.33 19.07
N ARG A 320 17.55 6.15 19.14
CA ARG A 320 18.64 5.96 20.11
C ARG A 320 19.73 6.99 19.81
N PRO A 321 20.21 7.73 20.79
CA PRO A 321 21.40 8.56 20.56
C PRO A 321 22.50 7.62 20.08
N VAL A 322 23.08 7.94 18.92
CA VAL A 322 24.30 7.28 18.41
C VAL A 322 25.39 7.58 19.44
N GLY A 323 25.61 6.67 20.36
CA GLY A 323 26.54 6.95 21.41
C GLY A 323 26.88 5.77 22.28
N ARG A 324 28.18 5.49 22.22
CA ARG A 324 28.99 4.73 23.15
C ARG A 324 28.78 3.21 23.11
N SER A 325 29.43 2.62 22.12
CA SER A 325 30.11 1.33 22.28
C SER A 325 31.05 1.45 23.47
N GLY A 326 30.75 0.76 24.53
CA GLY A 326 31.63 0.72 25.70
C GLY A 326 30.90 0.24 26.93
N GLU A 327 31.23 -0.97 27.34
CA GLU A 327 31.06 -1.56 28.66
C GLU A 327 29.71 -2.22 28.97
N LEU A 328 29.65 -3.49 28.63
CA LEU A 328 29.31 -4.58 29.56
C LEU A 328 30.25 -5.75 29.28
#